data_f1891b1c47db511ed2654921a2b0c9cd
#
_entry.id   f1891b1c47db511ed2654921a2b0c9cd
#
_cell.length_a   1.000
_cell.length_b   1.000
_cell.length_c   1.000
_cell.angle_alpha   90.00
_cell.angle_beta   90.00
_cell.angle_gamma   90.00
#
_symmetry.space_group_name_H-M   'P 1'
#
loop_
_entity.id
_entity.type
_entity.pdbx_description
1 polymer ?
#
loop_
_entity_poly.entity_id
_entity_poly.type
_entity_poly.pdbx_seq_one_letter_code
_entity_poly.pdbx_strand_id
1 'polypeptide(L)'
;MYKRQVLTRGEEPKSKGRTAIADWITDVDNGAGHLLARVIVNRIWQYYFGEGIVTTPNDFGFQGQKPKNPELLDWLALQLIDNGWSLKHVHRLILESKAYRSIREPRRLEAEAIRDNALAISGLLDETMYGPGTLNENMTRRSIYFFIKRSKLVPIMQLFDWPDSLTSMGKRSVTTTPSQALSFINDPNIRNMAKAFAKRIKDSEDPVKLSYRIAYGREPTNIEQTNSINFLKQQTESYSGNKERALIDYCGAIMSANEFIYIE
;
A
#
# COMPACT_ATOMS: atom_id res chain seq x y z
N MET A 1 17.46 -22.46 20.85
CA MET A 1 17.11 -23.85 21.14
C MET A 1 16.04 -23.99 22.24
N TYR A 2 16.11 -23.27 23.34
CA TYR A 2 15.17 -23.36 24.47
C TYR A 2 13.71 -22.97 24.17
N LYS A 3 13.45 -21.95 23.33
CA LYS A 3 12.08 -21.50 23.03
C LYS A 3 11.24 -22.53 22.28
N ARG A 4 11.87 -23.42 21.54
CA ARG A 4 11.21 -24.47 20.76
C ARG A 4 10.64 -25.57 21.67
N GLN A 5 11.38 -25.96 22.71
CA GLN A 5 10.97 -26.99 23.66
C GLN A 5 9.72 -26.60 24.45
N VAL A 6 9.55 -25.33 24.77
CA VAL A 6 8.37 -24.83 25.49
C VAL A 6 7.09 -24.97 24.63
N LEU A 7 7.17 -24.72 23.33
CA LEU A 7 6.02 -24.77 22.42
C LEU A 7 5.73 -26.18 21.90
N THR A 8 6.73 -27.06 21.82
CA THR A 8 6.56 -28.47 21.40
C THR A 8 6.27 -29.45 22.53
N ARG A 9 6.07 -28.94 23.74
CA ARG A 9 5.85 -29.78 24.94
C ARG A 9 6.89 -30.87 25.13
N GLY A 10 8.13 -30.68 24.66
CA GLY A 10 9.23 -31.61 24.78
C GLY A 10 9.35 -32.65 23.67
N GLU A 11 8.46 -32.68 22.70
CA GLU A 11 8.59 -33.61 21.57
C GLU A 11 9.74 -33.19 20.60
N GLU A 12 10.49 -34.19 20.10
CA GLU A 12 11.52 -33.95 19.12
C GLU A 12 10.91 -33.74 17.71
N PRO A 13 11.42 -32.80 16.92
CA PRO A 13 10.90 -32.58 15.58
C PRO A 13 11.23 -33.76 14.66
N LYS A 14 10.24 -34.16 13.84
CA LYS A 14 10.35 -35.26 12.85
C LYS A 14 11.37 -34.97 11.74
N SER A 15 11.73 -33.70 11.50
CA SER A 15 12.65 -33.25 10.45
C SER A 15 13.82 -32.44 11.04
N LYS A 16 14.89 -32.20 10.23
CA LYS A 16 16.09 -31.46 10.66
C LYS A 16 16.23 -30.14 9.89
N GLY A 17 16.95 -29.20 10.46
CA GLY A 17 17.30 -27.93 9.80
C GLY A 17 16.10 -27.00 9.57
N ARG A 18 16.08 -26.33 8.42
CA ARG A 18 15.04 -25.36 8.07
C ARG A 18 13.65 -25.99 7.89
N THR A 19 13.61 -27.21 7.36
CA THR A 19 12.35 -27.97 7.20
C THR A 19 11.70 -28.23 8.56
N ALA A 20 12.49 -28.60 9.58
CA ALA A 20 11.98 -28.78 10.92
C ALA A 20 11.32 -27.53 11.53
N ILE A 21 11.83 -26.34 11.18
CA ILE A 21 11.22 -25.08 11.62
C ILE A 21 9.92 -24.83 10.84
N ALA A 22 9.91 -25.09 9.54
CA ALA A 22 8.73 -24.92 8.71
C ALA A 22 7.59 -25.85 9.16
N ASP A 23 7.89 -27.13 9.36
CA ASP A 23 6.93 -28.12 9.83
C ASP A 23 6.36 -27.71 11.20
N TRP A 24 7.23 -27.34 12.15
CA TRP A 24 6.80 -26.92 13.48
C TRP A 24 5.96 -25.64 13.47
N ILE A 25 6.29 -24.64 12.65
CA ILE A 25 5.59 -23.34 12.63
C ILE A 25 4.18 -23.48 12.02
N THR A 26 3.96 -24.49 11.17
CA THR A 26 2.68 -24.77 10.52
C THR A 26 1.89 -25.90 11.19
N ASP A 27 2.50 -26.65 12.09
CA ASP A 27 1.85 -27.73 12.83
C ASP A 27 0.83 -27.17 13.82
N VAL A 28 -0.44 -27.51 13.59
CA VAL A 28 -1.59 -27.04 14.38
C VAL A 28 -1.73 -27.85 15.67
N ASP A 29 -1.38 -29.13 15.65
CA ASP A 29 -1.61 -30.06 16.77
C ASP A 29 -0.50 -29.96 17.84
N ASN A 30 0.77 -29.99 17.40
CA ASN A 30 1.92 -30.09 18.29
C ASN A 30 2.93 -28.91 18.12
N GLY A 31 2.65 -27.97 17.25
CA GLY A 31 3.54 -26.86 16.92
C GLY A 31 2.98 -25.47 17.22
N ALA A 32 3.39 -24.52 16.40
CA ALA A 32 3.00 -23.13 16.53
C ALA A 32 1.89 -22.70 15.55
N GLY A 33 1.22 -23.63 14.88
CA GLY A 33 0.27 -23.34 13.81
C GLY A 33 -0.87 -22.41 14.22
N HIS A 34 -1.47 -22.62 15.38
CA HIS A 34 -2.50 -21.70 15.90
C HIS A 34 -1.99 -20.29 16.16
N LEU A 35 -0.78 -20.14 16.68
CA LEU A 35 -0.16 -18.82 16.89
C LEU A 35 0.15 -18.17 15.55
N LEU A 36 0.70 -18.91 14.60
CA LEU A 36 0.95 -18.41 13.24
C LEU A 36 -0.33 -17.91 12.58
N ALA A 37 -1.42 -18.69 12.66
CA ALA A 37 -2.71 -18.30 12.10
C ALA A 37 -3.22 -17.00 12.71
N ARG A 38 -3.17 -16.84 14.04
CA ARG A 38 -3.54 -15.59 14.72
C ARG A 38 -2.69 -14.39 14.26
N VAL A 39 -1.39 -14.58 14.12
CA VAL A 39 -0.49 -13.52 13.63
C VAL A 39 -0.84 -13.12 12.20
N ILE A 40 -1.08 -14.08 11.32
CA ILE A 40 -1.44 -13.81 9.91
C ILE A 40 -2.77 -13.07 9.82
N VAL A 41 -3.83 -13.58 10.46
CA VAL A 41 -5.16 -12.94 10.38
C VAL A 41 -5.16 -11.56 11.04
N ASN A 42 -4.39 -11.36 12.12
CA ASN A 42 -4.25 -10.06 12.75
C ASN A 42 -3.57 -9.05 11.81
N ARG A 43 -2.56 -9.46 11.04
CA ARG A 43 -1.91 -8.61 10.03
C ARG A 43 -2.85 -8.28 8.88
N ILE A 44 -3.64 -9.25 8.40
CA ILE A 44 -4.66 -9.00 7.36
C ILE A 44 -5.71 -8.03 7.90
N TRP A 45 -6.20 -8.22 9.12
CA TRP A 45 -7.14 -7.32 9.77
C TRP A 45 -6.57 -5.90 9.88
N GLN A 46 -5.34 -5.77 10.39
CA GLN A 46 -4.64 -4.50 10.49
C GLN A 46 -4.53 -3.78 9.14
N TYR A 47 -4.35 -4.53 8.06
CA TYR A 47 -4.25 -3.98 6.72
C TYR A 47 -5.57 -3.33 6.28
N TYR A 48 -6.71 -3.94 6.61
CA TYR A 48 -8.03 -3.39 6.28
C TYR A 48 -8.49 -2.27 7.21
N PHE A 49 -8.22 -2.40 8.50
CA PHE A 49 -8.77 -1.53 9.53
C PHE A 49 -7.76 -0.55 10.14
N GLY A 50 -6.51 -0.56 9.67
CA GLY A 50 -5.44 0.32 10.17
C GLY A 50 -4.85 -0.10 11.52
N GLU A 51 -5.60 -0.87 12.34
CA GLU A 51 -5.16 -1.43 13.62
C GLU A 51 -5.51 -2.91 13.71
N GLY A 52 -4.61 -3.71 14.29
CA GLY A 52 -4.85 -5.12 14.52
C GLY A 52 -5.86 -5.38 15.66
N ILE A 53 -6.48 -6.55 15.67
CA ILE A 53 -7.27 -7.06 16.82
C ILE A 53 -6.36 -7.12 18.05
N VAL A 54 -5.09 -7.54 17.84
CA VAL A 54 -3.96 -7.36 18.77
C VAL A 54 -3.17 -6.15 18.31
N THR A 55 -3.10 -5.10 19.12
CA THR A 55 -2.47 -3.82 18.76
C THR A 55 -0.95 -3.86 18.78
N THR A 56 -0.35 -4.92 19.36
CA THR A 56 1.09 -5.21 19.34
C THR A 56 1.40 -6.34 18.34
N PRO A 57 1.39 -6.09 17.02
CA PRO A 57 1.40 -7.14 16.00
C PRO A 57 2.70 -7.97 15.95
N ASN A 58 3.77 -7.50 16.60
CA ASN A 58 5.03 -8.23 16.75
C ASN A 58 5.17 -8.93 18.10
N ASP A 59 4.22 -8.74 19.01
CA ASP A 59 4.25 -9.37 20.34
C ASP A 59 2.86 -9.89 20.73
N PHE A 60 2.69 -11.21 20.60
CA PHE A 60 1.53 -11.98 21.06
C PHE A 60 1.82 -12.69 22.39
N GLY A 61 2.93 -12.34 23.04
CA GLY A 61 3.35 -12.92 24.30
C GLY A 61 2.80 -12.18 25.51
N PHE A 62 3.38 -12.49 26.66
CA PHE A 62 2.93 -11.97 27.96
C PHE A 62 3.05 -10.44 28.08
N GLN A 63 4.03 -9.81 27.39
CA GLN A 63 4.24 -8.36 27.39
C GLN A 63 3.39 -7.65 26.32
N GLY A 64 2.82 -8.41 25.37
CA GLY A 64 1.95 -7.88 24.33
C GLY A 64 0.58 -7.50 24.87
N GLN A 65 -0.14 -6.70 24.09
CA GLN A 65 -1.51 -6.34 24.41
C GLN A 65 -2.46 -7.52 24.16
N LYS A 66 -3.47 -7.66 25.02
CA LYS A 66 -4.53 -8.63 24.80
C LYS A 66 -5.37 -8.26 23.58
N PRO A 67 -5.90 -9.24 22.83
CA PRO A 67 -6.78 -8.94 21.71
C PRO A 67 -8.03 -8.19 22.18
N LYS A 68 -8.44 -7.16 21.41
CA LYS A 68 -9.68 -6.41 21.66
C LYS A 68 -10.93 -7.30 21.54
N ASN A 69 -10.88 -8.29 20.68
CA ASN A 69 -11.91 -9.29 20.48
C ASN A 69 -11.26 -10.67 20.27
N PRO A 70 -11.04 -11.44 21.35
CA PRO A 70 -10.37 -12.73 21.26
C PRO A 70 -11.16 -13.77 20.45
N GLU A 71 -12.50 -13.77 20.56
CA GLU A 71 -13.36 -14.70 19.85
C GLU A 71 -13.28 -14.48 18.32
N LEU A 72 -13.28 -13.24 17.88
CA LEU A 72 -13.11 -12.91 16.47
C LEU A 72 -11.72 -13.33 15.94
N LEU A 73 -10.67 -13.08 16.73
CA LEU A 73 -9.31 -13.46 16.36
C LEU A 73 -9.19 -14.98 16.20
N ASP A 74 -9.73 -15.71 17.16
CA ASP A 74 -9.69 -17.17 17.16
C ASP A 74 -10.53 -17.77 16.03
N TRP A 75 -11.73 -17.20 15.79
CA TRP A 75 -12.58 -17.63 14.69
C TRP A 75 -11.91 -17.42 13.32
N LEU A 76 -11.33 -16.24 13.07
CA LEU A 76 -10.60 -15.95 11.83
C LEU A 76 -9.39 -16.87 11.67
N ALA A 77 -8.66 -17.16 12.75
CA ALA A 77 -7.53 -18.08 12.72
C ALA A 77 -7.96 -19.50 12.35
N LEU A 78 -9.07 -19.99 12.91
CA LEU A 78 -9.65 -21.28 12.55
C LEU A 78 -10.12 -21.29 11.10
N GLN A 79 -10.79 -20.22 10.62
CA GLN A 79 -11.17 -20.12 9.22
C GLN A 79 -9.98 -20.18 8.26
N LEU A 80 -8.83 -19.63 8.63
CA LEU A 80 -7.60 -19.76 7.85
C LEU A 80 -7.09 -21.21 7.81
N ILE A 81 -7.05 -21.88 8.96
CA ILE A 81 -6.55 -23.26 9.11
C ILE A 81 -7.47 -24.23 8.36
N ASP A 82 -8.77 -24.23 8.67
CA ASP A 82 -9.77 -25.16 8.16
C ASP A 82 -9.95 -25.07 6.64
N ASN A 83 -9.66 -23.91 6.06
CA ASN A 83 -9.68 -23.71 4.61
C ASN A 83 -8.29 -23.81 3.95
N GLY A 84 -7.40 -24.63 4.49
CA GLY A 84 -6.11 -24.96 3.91
C GLY A 84 -5.16 -23.76 3.80
N TRP A 85 -5.15 -22.88 4.78
CA TRP A 85 -4.33 -21.67 4.85
C TRP A 85 -4.60 -20.69 3.69
N SER A 86 -5.84 -20.66 3.19
CA SER A 86 -6.26 -19.80 2.10
C SER A 86 -6.41 -18.34 2.55
N LEU A 87 -5.44 -17.52 2.25
CA LEU A 87 -5.51 -16.06 2.49
C LEU A 87 -6.71 -15.44 1.76
N LYS A 88 -7.03 -15.89 0.53
CA LYS A 88 -8.18 -15.40 -0.23
C LYS A 88 -9.51 -15.63 0.50
N HIS A 89 -9.64 -16.74 1.22
CA HIS A 89 -10.82 -17.02 2.02
C HIS A 89 -10.99 -15.98 3.14
N VAL A 90 -9.92 -15.69 3.89
CA VAL A 90 -9.94 -14.67 4.96
C VAL A 90 -10.22 -13.28 4.41
N HIS A 91 -9.60 -12.89 3.29
CA HIS A 91 -9.88 -11.63 2.63
C HIS A 91 -11.36 -11.50 2.25
N ARG A 92 -11.96 -12.55 1.69
CA ARG A 92 -13.40 -12.56 1.33
C ARG A 92 -14.28 -12.36 2.55
N LEU A 93 -14.05 -13.11 3.63
CA LEU A 93 -14.79 -12.97 4.88
C LEU A 93 -14.78 -11.54 5.43
N ILE A 94 -13.61 -10.90 5.40
CA ILE A 94 -13.46 -9.51 5.86
C ILE A 94 -14.22 -8.55 4.94
N LEU A 95 -14.04 -8.65 3.63
CA LEU A 95 -14.66 -7.75 2.65
C LEU A 95 -16.20 -7.85 2.63
N GLU A 96 -16.76 -9.06 2.86
CA GLU A 96 -18.19 -9.28 2.93
C GLU A 96 -18.80 -8.85 4.27
N SER A 97 -17.98 -8.56 5.28
CA SER A 97 -18.44 -8.22 6.61
C SER A 97 -19.10 -6.83 6.68
N LYS A 98 -20.03 -6.65 7.63
CA LYS A 98 -20.60 -5.33 7.94
C LYS A 98 -19.51 -4.38 8.46
N ALA A 99 -18.51 -4.88 9.19
CA ALA A 99 -17.42 -4.09 9.73
C ALA A 99 -16.66 -3.36 8.61
N TYR A 100 -16.32 -4.06 7.53
CA TYR A 100 -15.63 -3.46 6.39
C TYR A 100 -16.47 -2.39 5.69
N ARG A 101 -17.77 -2.65 5.50
CA ARG A 101 -18.69 -1.68 4.87
C ARG A 101 -18.93 -0.42 5.72
N SER A 102 -18.58 -0.45 7.00
CA SER A 102 -18.75 0.67 7.94
C SER A 102 -17.50 1.52 8.09
N ILE A 103 -16.38 1.18 7.42
CA ILE A 103 -15.16 1.99 7.44
C ILE A 103 -15.44 3.31 6.74
N ARG A 104 -15.14 4.42 7.42
CA ARG A 104 -15.36 5.79 6.95
C ARG A 104 -14.13 6.68 7.07
N GLU A 105 -13.03 6.16 7.64
CA GLU A 105 -11.84 6.97 7.86
C GLU A 105 -10.94 6.95 6.62
N PRO A 106 -10.67 8.11 6.02
CA PRO A 106 -9.73 8.20 4.92
C PRO A 106 -8.36 7.68 5.33
N ARG A 107 -7.78 6.83 4.51
CA ARG A 107 -6.46 6.25 4.77
C ARG A 107 -5.49 6.59 3.66
N ARG A 108 -4.32 7.14 4.04
CA ARG A 108 -3.27 7.40 3.06
C ARG A 108 -2.76 6.10 2.48
N LEU A 109 -2.56 6.08 1.18
CA LEU A 109 -1.91 5.00 0.45
C LEU A 109 -0.44 4.84 0.90
N GLU A 110 0.07 3.63 0.78
CA GLU A 110 1.48 3.32 1.00
C GLU A 110 2.35 3.88 -0.12
N ALA A 111 3.63 4.12 0.17
CA ALA A 111 4.59 4.69 -0.78
C ALA A 111 4.61 3.97 -2.13
N GLU A 112 4.57 2.62 -2.08
CA GLU A 112 4.54 1.77 -3.27
C GLU A 112 3.29 2.03 -4.12
N ALA A 113 2.13 2.11 -3.47
CA ALA A 113 0.85 2.35 -4.15
C ALA A 113 0.79 3.76 -4.74
N ILE A 114 1.25 4.77 -4.02
CA ILE A 114 1.31 6.16 -4.51
C ILE A 114 2.14 6.24 -5.79
N ARG A 115 3.34 5.68 -5.77
CA ARG A 115 4.24 5.70 -6.93
C ARG A 115 3.68 4.88 -8.09
N ASP A 116 3.20 3.67 -7.83
CA ASP A 116 2.69 2.78 -8.86
C ASP A 116 1.42 3.36 -9.51
N ASN A 117 0.54 4.00 -8.73
CA ASN A 117 -0.62 4.75 -9.25
C ASN A 117 -0.20 5.92 -10.13
N ALA A 118 0.81 6.70 -9.72
CA ALA A 118 1.31 7.80 -10.53
C ALA A 118 1.88 7.33 -11.89
N LEU A 119 2.58 6.21 -11.91
CA LEU A 119 3.03 5.56 -13.14
C LEU A 119 1.85 5.04 -13.98
N ALA A 120 0.85 4.44 -13.34
CA ALA A 120 -0.30 3.86 -14.04
C ALA A 120 -1.15 4.95 -14.73
N ILE A 121 -1.51 6.04 -14.02
CA ILE A 121 -2.31 7.11 -14.60
C ILE A 121 -1.55 7.85 -15.71
N SER A 122 -0.22 7.96 -15.57
CA SER A 122 0.62 8.57 -16.62
C SER A 122 0.81 7.69 -17.86
N GLY A 123 0.45 6.39 -17.78
CA GLY A 123 0.68 5.41 -18.84
C GLY A 123 2.14 4.96 -18.98
N LEU A 124 2.97 5.24 -17.97
CA LEU A 124 4.38 4.84 -17.94
C LEU A 124 4.63 3.52 -17.20
N LEU A 125 3.61 2.96 -16.54
CA LEU A 125 3.78 1.73 -15.78
C LEU A 125 4.13 0.56 -16.71
N ASP A 126 5.28 -0.04 -16.47
CA ASP A 126 5.70 -1.31 -17.07
C ASP A 126 5.18 -2.45 -16.19
N GLU A 127 4.22 -3.21 -16.71
CA GLU A 127 3.56 -4.32 -16.01
C GLU A 127 4.36 -5.63 -16.07
N THR A 128 5.57 -5.62 -16.64
CA THR A 128 6.42 -6.82 -16.74
C THR A 128 6.62 -7.46 -15.38
N MET A 129 6.19 -8.71 -15.27
CA MET A 129 6.30 -9.50 -14.04
C MET A 129 7.59 -10.30 -14.02
N TYR A 130 8.03 -10.62 -12.79
CA TYR A 130 9.22 -11.45 -12.50
C TYR A 130 10.56 -10.78 -12.87
N GLY A 131 11.64 -11.52 -12.68
CA GLY A 131 12.99 -11.04 -12.95
C GLY A 131 13.63 -10.29 -11.76
N PRO A 132 14.86 -9.78 -11.94
CA PRO A 132 15.62 -9.16 -10.87
C PRO A 132 15.05 -7.79 -10.45
N GLY A 133 15.30 -7.44 -9.19
CA GLY A 133 15.05 -6.09 -8.69
C GLY A 133 16.12 -5.09 -9.16
N THR A 134 15.86 -3.79 -8.93
CA THR A 134 16.77 -2.71 -9.30
C THR A 134 16.86 -1.65 -8.20
N LEU A 135 17.97 -0.89 -8.20
CA LEU A 135 18.14 0.34 -7.42
C LEU A 135 17.94 1.62 -8.26
N ASN A 136 17.55 1.46 -9.53
CA ASN A 136 17.29 2.59 -10.41
C ASN A 136 15.96 3.26 -10.04
N GLU A 137 16.03 4.47 -9.52
CA GLU A 137 14.87 5.26 -9.10
C GLU A 137 13.94 5.65 -10.25
N ASN A 138 14.48 5.70 -11.48
CA ASN A 138 13.72 5.97 -12.71
C ASN A 138 13.05 4.72 -13.31
N MET A 139 13.13 3.57 -12.61
CA MET A 139 12.44 2.36 -13.03
C MET A 139 10.93 2.62 -13.20
N THR A 140 10.36 2.14 -14.30
CA THR A 140 8.91 2.26 -14.58
C THR A 140 8.10 1.04 -14.16
N ARG A 141 8.74 -0.04 -13.76
CA ARG A 141 8.06 -1.21 -13.20
C ARG A 141 7.48 -0.92 -11.81
N ARG A 142 6.59 -1.81 -11.35
CA ARG A 142 5.98 -1.73 -10.02
C ARG A 142 7.04 -1.64 -8.92
N SER A 143 6.74 -0.89 -7.88
CA SER A 143 7.65 -0.61 -6.75
C SER A 143 8.10 -1.86 -5.99
N ILE A 144 7.35 -2.98 -6.09
CA ILE A 144 7.75 -4.27 -5.52
C ILE A 144 9.08 -4.79 -6.10
N TYR A 145 9.51 -4.29 -7.27
CA TYR A 145 10.79 -4.64 -7.91
C TYR A 145 11.95 -3.75 -7.50
N PHE A 146 11.77 -2.85 -6.54
CA PHE A 146 12.93 -2.20 -5.93
C PHE A 146 13.72 -3.19 -5.10
N PHE A 147 15.04 -3.18 -5.32
CA PHE A 147 15.96 -3.99 -4.53
C PHE A 147 16.16 -3.33 -3.16
N ILE A 148 15.91 -4.07 -2.09
CA ILE A 148 16.09 -3.58 -0.72
C ILE A 148 17.56 -3.69 -0.35
N LYS A 149 18.25 -2.55 -0.31
CA LYS A 149 19.63 -2.45 0.11
C LYS A 149 19.75 -1.48 1.29
N ARG A 150 20.25 -1.97 2.44
CA ARG A 150 20.36 -1.20 3.68
C ARG A 150 21.17 0.09 3.53
N SER A 151 22.20 0.09 2.69
CA SER A 151 23.09 1.23 2.44
C SER A 151 22.62 2.21 1.38
N LYS A 152 21.54 1.88 0.66
CA LYS A 152 20.97 2.75 -0.37
C LYS A 152 19.45 2.56 -0.41
N LEU A 153 18.76 3.50 0.15
CA LEU A 153 17.30 3.55 0.18
C LEU A 153 16.79 4.45 -0.95
N VAL A 154 15.57 4.20 -1.42
CA VAL A 154 14.94 4.98 -2.49
C VAL A 154 14.28 6.20 -1.88
N PRO A 155 14.73 7.46 -2.16
CA PRO A 155 14.32 8.66 -1.43
C PRO A 155 12.80 8.90 -1.43
N ILE A 156 12.14 8.77 -2.58
CA ILE A 156 10.69 8.96 -2.67
C ILE A 156 9.92 7.94 -1.84
N MET A 157 10.40 6.71 -1.73
CA MET A 157 9.77 5.68 -0.92
C MET A 157 9.89 6.01 0.56
N GLN A 158 11.05 6.48 1.01
CA GLN A 158 11.27 6.90 2.40
C GLN A 158 10.43 8.12 2.77
N LEU A 159 10.27 9.05 1.85
CA LEU A 159 9.46 10.24 2.05
C LEU A 159 8.00 9.88 2.40
N PHE A 160 7.50 8.77 1.89
CA PHE A 160 6.15 8.24 2.16
C PHE A 160 6.14 7.07 3.14
N ASP A 161 7.06 7.07 4.11
CA ASP A 161 7.11 6.12 5.23
C ASP A 161 7.35 4.65 4.81
N TRP A 162 8.16 4.44 3.77
CA TRP A 162 8.58 3.07 3.43
C TRP A 162 9.33 2.44 4.60
N PRO A 163 9.08 1.15 4.93
CA PRO A 163 9.70 0.51 6.09
C PRO A 163 11.22 0.57 6.06
N ASP A 164 11.82 0.88 7.20
CA ASP A 164 13.25 0.70 7.41
C ASP A 164 13.60 -0.80 7.29
N SER A 165 14.62 -1.10 6.49
CA SER A 165 15.10 -2.46 6.28
C SER A 165 16.00 -2.98 7.43
N LEU A 166 16.28 -2.16 8.44
CA LEU A 166 17.15 -2.52 9.57
C LEU A 166 16.40 -3.24 10.68
N THR A 167 15.14 -2.91 10.90
CA THR A 167 14.33 -3.43 11.99
C THR A 167 13.03 -4.07 11.51
N SER A 168 12.55 -5.07 12.26
CA SER A 168 11.22 -5.63 12.01
C SER A 168 10.15 -4.66 12.48
N MET A 169 9.29 -4.21 11.55
CA MET A 169 8.19 -3.31 11.85
C MET A 169 6.86 -4.07 11.91
N GLY A 170 6.16 -3.91 13.02
CA GLY A 170 4.83 -4.49 13.19
C GLY A 170 3.73 -3.69 12.49
N LYS A 171 3.92 -2.37 12.39
CA LYS A 171 3.04 -1.42 11.73
C LYS A 171 3.88 -0.37 11.01
N ARG A 172 3.49 -0.04 9.77
CA ARG A 172 4.11 1.09 9.06
C ARG A 172 3.71 2.41 9.71
N SER A 173 4.64 3.34 9.78
CA SER A 173 4.32 4.72 10.11
C SER A 173 3.43 5.33 9.01
N VAL A 174 2.56 6.24 9.41
CA VAL A 174 1.77 7.06 8.48
C VAL A 174 1.91 8.49 8.96
N THR A 175 2.81 9.22 8.32
CA THR A 175 3.05 10.63 8.63
C THR A 175 2.48 11.51 7.54
N THR A 176 2.06 12.73 7.88
CA THR A 176 1.70 13.76 6.91
C THR A 176 2.66 14.93 7.12
N THR A 177 3.54 15.14 6.15
CA THR A 177 4.57 16.16 6.24
C THR A 177 4.50 17.11 5.05
N PRO A 178 4.88 18.40 5.22
CA PRO A 178 4.96 19.35 4.10
C PRO A 178 5.86 18.86 2.97
N SER A 179 6.92 18.12 3.30
CA SER A 179 7.85 17.58 2.30
C SER A 179 7.18 16.58 1.35
N GLN A 180 6.18 15.83 1.80
CA GLN A 180 5.41 14.92 0.95
C GLN A 180 4.59 15.70 -0.09
N ALA A 181 3.91 16.76 0.31
CA ALA A 181 3.17 17.63 -0.63
C ALA A 181 4.11 18.34 -1.60
N LEU A 182 5.23 18.87 -1.11
CA LEU A 182 6.23 19.54 -1.95
C LEU A 182 6.88 18.61 -2.96
N SER A 183 6.99 17.31 -2.68
CA SER A 183 7.57 16.35 -3.62
C SER A 183 6.72 16.21 -4.88
N PHE A 184 5.39 16.25 -4.77
CA PHE A 184 4.50 16.23 -5.94
C PHE A 184 4.67 17.45 -6.85
N ILE A 185 5.14 18.57 -6.30
CA ILE A 185 5.34 19.82 -7.05
C ILE A 185 6.75 19.89 -7.64
N ASN A 186 7.77 19.46 -6.87
CA ASN A 186 9.18 19.74 -7.16
C ASN A 186 9.97 18.54 -7.67
N ASP A 187 9.51 17.31 -7.47
CA ASP A 187 10.26 16.11 -7.88
C ASP A 187 10.25 15.98 -9.42
N PRO A 188 11.43 15.91 -10.07
CA PRO A 188 11.52 15.75 -11.51
C PRO A 188 10.84 14.50 -12.07
N ASN A 189 10.83 13.38 -11.31
CA ASN A 189 10.18 12.14 -11.74
C ASN A 189 8.66 12.31 -11.73
N ILE A 190 8.11 12.92 -10.69
CA ILE A 190 6.67 13.26 -10.62
C ILE A 190 6.30 14.22 -11.77
N ARG A 191 7.14 15.23 -12.03
CA ARG A 191 6.94 16.15 -13.16
C ARG A 191 6.95 15.43 -14.52
N ASN A 192 7.81 14.44 -14.71
CA ASN A 192 7.84 13.61 -15.90
C ASN A 192 6.57 12.75 -16.02
N MET A 193 6.06 12.20 -14.93
CA MET A 193 4.80 11.48 -14.91
C MET A 193 3.62 12.39 -15.25
N ALA A 194 3.56 13.63 -14.69
CA ALA A 194 2.55 14.62 -15.03
C ALA A 194 2.60 15.00 -16.53
N LYS A 195 3.79 15.10 -17.10
CA LYS A 195 4.00 15.34 -18.54
C LYS A 195 3.45 14.21 -19.42
N ALA A 196 3.72 12.97 -19.02
CA ALA A 196 3.19 11.81 -19.72
C ALA A 196 1.66 11.70 -19.58
N PHE A 197 1.12 12.01 -18.40
CA PHE A 197 -0.32 12.07 -18.17
C PHE A 197 -0.99 13.15 -19.03
N ALA A 198 -0.42 14.35 -19.09
CA ALA A 198 -0.90 15.42 -19.97
C ALA A 198 -0.91 14.98 -21.44
N LYS A 199 0.15 14.31 -21.91
CA LYS A 199 0.21 13.75 -23.26
C LYS A 199 -0.89 12.71 -23.52
N ARG A 200 -1.26 11.92 -22.52
CA ARG A 200 -2.30 10.89 -22.61
C ARG A 200 -3.70 11.48 -22.80
N ILE A 201 -3.96 12.65 -22.21
CA ILE A 201 -5.31 13.26 -22.20
C ILE A 201 -5.47 14.44 -23.17
N LYS A 202 -4.41 14.99 -23.75
CA LYS A 202 -4.41 16.24 -24.53
C LYS A 202 -5.33 16.22 -25.75
N ASP A 203 -5.47 15.06 -26.38
CA ASP A 203 -6.25 14.89 -27.62
C ASP A 203 -7.70 14.48 -27.36
N SER A 204 -8.13 14.46 -26.07
CA SER A 204 -9.52 14.18 -25.69
C SER A 204 -10.40 15.39 -25.95
N GLU A 205 -11.70 15.14 -26.28
CA GLU A 205 -12.71 16.20 -26.37
C GLU A 205 -12.90 16.93 -25.03
N ASP A 206 -12.80 16.21 -23.92
CA ASP A 206 -12.83 16.77 -22.55
C ASP A 206 -11.67 16.22 -21.71
N PRO A 207 -10.51 16.88 -21.71
CA PRO A 207 -9.34 16.47 -20.94
C PRO A 207 -9.59 16.48 -19.42
N VAL A 208 -10.45 17.38 -18.91
CA VAL A 208 -10.79 17.45 -17.50
C VAL A 208 -11.55 16.20 -17.06
N LYS A 209 -12.59 15.86 -17.78
CA LYS A 209 -13.41 14.66 -17.51
C LYS A 209 -12.58 13.39 -17.60
N LEU A 210 -11.75 13.28 -18.63
CA LEU A 210 -10.88 12.13 -18.81
C LEU A 210 -9.84 12.01 -17.68
N SER A 211 -9.28 13.14 -17.20
CA SER A 211 -8.32 13.12 -16.10
C SER A 211 -8.92 12.60 -14.80
N TYR A 212 -10.14 12.99 -14.45
CA TYR A 212 -10.86 12.50 -13.27
C TYR A 212 -11.17 11.00 -13.36
N ARG A 213 -11.62 10.54 -14.53
CA ARG A 213 -11.87 9.10 -14.75
C ARG A 213 -10.61 8.25 -14.58
N ILE A 214 -9.49 8.73 -15.10
CA ILE A 214 -8.21 8.00 -15.02
C ILE A 214 -7.63 8.05 -13.62
N ALA A 215 -7.63 9.22 -12.96
CA ALA A 215 -6.96 9.41 -11.68
C ALA A 215 -7.81 8.93 -10.49
N TYR A 216 -9.14 9.15 -10.54
CA TYR A 216 -10.03 8.94 -9.40
C TYR A 216 -11.15 7.92 -9.65
N GLY A 217 -11.29 7.44 -10.90
CA GLY A 217 -12.32 6.45 -11.25
C GLY A 217 -13.75 7.01 -11.29
N ARG A 218 -13.91 8.33 -11.27
CA ARG A 218 -15.22 9.03 -11.29
C ARG A 218 -15.24 10.20 -12.23
N GLU A 219 -16.42 10.73 -12.49
CA GLU A 219 -16.61 12.01 -13.17
C GLU A 219 -16.36 13.18 -12.21
N PRO A 220 -15.88 14.35 -12.72
CA PRO A 220 -15.83 15.56 -11.93
C PRO A 220 -17.24 16.07 -11.62
N THR A 221 -17.43 16.67 -10.45
CA THR A 221 -18.63 17.46 -10.16
C THR A 221 -18.63 18.75 -10.99
N ASN A 222 -19.78 19.42 -11.10
CA ASN A 222 -19.89 20.69 -11.83
C ASN A 222 -18.92 21.76 -11.30
N ILE A 223 -18.68 21.77 -9.99
CA ILE A 223 -17.75 22.71 -9.35
C ILE A 223 -16.30 22.38 -9.74
N GLU A 224 -15.92 21.11 -9.67
CA GLU A 224 -14.59 20.63 -10.04
C GLU A 224 -14.30 20.87 -11.52
N GLN A 225 -15.28 20.61 -12.39
CA GLN A 225 -15.18 20.89 -13.82
C GLN A 225 -14.92 22.38 -14.06
N THR A 226 -15.71 23.26 -13.44
CA THR A 226 -15.57 24.71 -13.58
C THR A 226 -14.21 25.20 -13.06
N ASN A 227 -13.80 24.73 -11.88
CA ASN A 227 -12.50 25.09 -11.29
C ASN A 227 -11.33 24.63 -12.15
N SER A 228 -11.40 23.41 -12.69
CA SER A 228 -10.38 22.85 -13.57
C SER A 228 -10.23 23.65 -14.87
N ILE A 229 -11.34 24.03 -15.49
CA ILE A 229 -11.34 24.88 -16.71
C ILE A 229 -10.74 26.26 -16.41
N ASN A 230 -11.13 26.89 -15.29
CA ASN A 230 -10.60 28.16 -14.86
C ASN A 230 -9.08 28.10 -14.60
N PHE A 231 -8.63 27.04 -13.91
CA PHE A 231 -7.21 26.80 -13.68
C PHE A 231 -6.44 26.70 -15.00
N LEU A 232 -6.91 25.88 -15.94
CA LEU A 232 -6.28 25.71 -17.24
C LEU A 232 -6.21 27.03 -18.03
N LYS A 233 -7.27 27.85 -17.95
CA LYS A 233 -7.30 29.18 -18.60
C LYS A 233 -6.26 30.10 -17.98
N GLN A 234 -6.23 30.26 -16.66
CA GLN A 234 -5.27 31.11 -15.95
C GLN A 234 -3.83 30.67 -16.20
N GLN A 235 -3.55 29.36 -16.14
CA GLN A 235 -2.21 28.84 -16.42
C GLN A 235 -1.80 29.06 -17.88
N THR A 236 -2.72 28.93 -18.83
CA THR A 236 -2.44 29.20 -20.24
C THR A 236 -2.08 30.68 -20.46
N GLU A 237 -2.82 31.57 -19.81
CA GLU A 237 -2.52 33.02 -19.87
C GLU A 237 -1.16 33.34 -19.25
N SER A 238 -0.83 32.76 -18.08
CA SER A 238 0.46 32.95 -17.40
C SER A 238 1.65 32.43 -18.22
N TYR A 239 1.43 31.46 -19.07
CA TYR A 239 2.44 30.87 -19.97
C TYR A 239 2.37 31.42 -21.40
N SER A 240 1.86 32.64 -21.57
CA SER A 240 1.80 33.34 -22.89
C SER A 240 1.10 32.46 -23.96
N GLY A 241 0.06 31.73 -23.59
CA GLY A 241 -0.73 30.91 -24.50
C GLY A 241 -0.28 29.44 -24.60
N ASN A 242 0.72 29.03 -23.85
CA ASN A 242 1.20 27.62 -23.89
C ASN A 242 0.27 26.66 -23.15
N LYS A 243 -0.71 26.13 -23.88
CA LYS A 243 -1.70 25.17 -23.37
C LYS A 243 -1.08 23.85 -22.88
N GLU A 244 -0.01 23.40 -23.54
CA GLU A 244 0.64 22.13 -23.14
C GLU A 244 1.25 22.26 -21.76
N ARG A 245 1.93 23.35 -21.48
CA ARG A 245 2.52 23.61 -20.17
C ARG A 245 1.45 23.74 -19.08
N ALA A 246 0.35 24.44 -19.39
CA ALA A 246 -0.80 24.56 -18.49
C ALA A 246 -1.42 23.18 -18.15
N LEU A 247 -1.54 22.30 -19.16
CA LEU A 247 -2.07 20.96 -18.97
C LEU A 247 -1.13 20.09 -18.12
N ILE A 248 0.18 20.23 -18.24
CA ILE A 248 1.16 19.53 -17.39
C ILE A 248 1.00 19.96 -15.93
N ASP A 249 0.85 21.26 -15.66
CA ASP A 249 0.65 21.75 -14.30
C ASP A 249 -0.68 21.29 -13.72
N TYR A 250 -1.73 21.25 -14.54
CA TYR A 250 -3.02 20.69 -14.15
C TYR A 250 -2.92 19.21 -13.79
N CYS A 251 -2.24 18.40 -14.60
CA CYS A 251 -1.99 16.99 -14.27
C CYS A 251 -1.18 16.81 -12.97
N GLY A 252 -0.21 17.69 -12.73
CA GLY A 252 0.51 17.73 -11.46
C GLY A 252 -0.40 18.05 -10.28
N ALA A 253 -1.34 18.98 -10.44
CA ALA A 253 -2.33 19.33 -9.41
C ALA A 253 -3.27 18.12 -9.11
N ILE A 254 -3.76 17.43 -10.14
CA ILE A 254 -4.57 16.20 -9.98
C ILE A 254 -3.78 15.13 -9.19
N MET A 255 -2.52 14.90 -9.50
CA MET A 255 -1.68 13.91 -8.81
C MET A 255 -1.34 14.31 -7.37
N SER A 256 -1.37 15.59 -7.03
CA SER A 256 -1.08 16.10 -5.67
C SER A 256 -2.31 16.24 -4.78
N ALA A 257 -3.50 16.03 -5.31
CA ALA A 257 -4.73 16.12 -4.55
C ALA A 257 -4.87 15.00 -3.51
N ASN A 258 -5.55 15.28 -2.40
CA ASN A 258 -5.77 14.30 -1.34
C ASN A 258 -6.47 13.03 -1.87
N GLU A 259 -7.44 13.17 -2.76
CA GLU A 259 -8.16 12.04 -3.35
C GLU A 259 -7.25 11.08 -4.14
N PHE A 260 -6.08 11.54 -4.62
CA PHE A 260 -5.10 10.67 -5.26
C PHE A 260 -4.25 9.89 -4.24
N ILE A 261 -4.07 10.44 -3.05
CA ILE A 261 -3.14 9.92 -2.03
C ILE A 261 -3.89 9.13 -0.95
N TYR A 262 -5.17 9.46 -0.73
CA TYR A 262 -6.01 8.82 0.29
C TYR A 262 -7.13 8.02 -0.37
N ILE A 263 -7.51 6.91 0.25
CA ILE A 263 -8.71 6.12 -0.07
C ILE A 263 -9.73 6.32 1.05
N GLU A 264 -11.00 6.52 0.65
CA GLU A 264 -12.16 6.62 1.55
C GLU A 264 -12.89 5.28 1.69
#